data_369c4da120752ae66542d23ca22beff8
#
_entry.id   369c4da120752ae66542d23ca22beff8
#
_cell.length_a   1.000
_cell.length_b   1.000
_cell.length_c   1.000
_cell.angle_alpha   90.00
_cell.angle_beta   90.00
_cell.angle_gamma   90.00
#
_symmetry.space_group_name_H-M   'P 1'
#
loop_
_entity.id
_entity.type
_entity.pdbx_description
1 polymer ?
#
loop_
_entity_poly.entity_id
_entity_poly.type
_entity_poly.pdbx_seq_one_letter_code
_entity_poly.pdbx_strand_id
1 'polypeptide(L)'
;FQYELSVFDVIVELLQHSPQGKARKGNSRGPNDKVGHGRCTSDTVVGAIAIHYFGKKTGESCFDPVFVLAAILERVGVAKNGRGFLQLL
;
A
#
# COMPACT_ATOMS: atom_id res chain seq x y z
N PHE A 1 -5.91 12.03 -11.34
CA PHE A 1 -4.60 11.44 -11.60
C PHE A 1 -4.75 10.00 -12.08
N GLN A 2 -3.68 9.49 -12.66
CA GLN A 2 -3.67 8.15 -13.22
C GLN A 2 -2.55 7.33 -12.60
N TYR A 3 -2.81 6.04 -12.41
CA TYR A 3 -1.81 5.07 -11.99
C TYR A 3 -1.58 4.07 -13.09
N GLU A 4 -0.32 3.67 -13.28
CA GLU A 4 0.01 2.59 -14.19
C GLU A 4 -0.34 1.25 -13.56
N LEU A 5 -0.55 0.23 -14.39
CA LEU A 5 -0.88 -1.12 -13.89
C LEU A 5 0.19 -1.67 -12.96
N SER A 6 1.44 -1.21 -13.09
CA SER A 6 2.54 -1.63 -12.23
C SER A 6 2.31 -1.33 -10.75
N VAL A 7 1.44 -0.36 -10.41
CA VAL A 7 1.11 -0.10 -9.00
C VAL A 7 0.43 -1.31 -8.36
N PHE A 8 -0.39 -2.03 -9.12
CA PHE A 8 -1.04 -3.24 -8.62
C PHE A 8 -0.04 -4.37 -8.42
N ASP A 9 0.99 -4.45 -9.26
CA ASP A 9 2.07 -5.44 -9.09
C ASP A 9 2.80 -5.21 -7.77
N VAL A 10 3.06 -3.96 -7.41
CA VAL A 10 3.67 -3.62 -6.12
C VAL A 10 2.81 -4.12 -4.96
N ILE A 11 1.51 -3.87 -5.02
CA ILE A 11 0.59 -4.29 -3.95
C ILE A 11 0.54 -5.81 -3.85
N VAL A 12 0.36 -6.50 -4.98
CA VAL A 12 0.25 -7.96 -4.99
C VAL A 12 1.54 -8.59 -4.48
N GLU A 13 2.69 -8.10 -4.90
CA GLU A 13 3.98 -8.60 -4.43
C GLU A 13 4.14 -8.42 -2.93
N LEU A 14 3.75 -7.26 -2.39
CA LEU A 14 3.77 -7.03 -0.95
C LEU A 14 2.92 -8.07 -0.22
N LEU A 15 1.69 -8.30 -0.70
CA LEU A 15 0.78 -9.25 -0.08
C LEU A 15 1.32 -10.69 -0.14
N GLN A 16 1.92 -11.07 -1.27
CA GLN A 16 2.50 -12.40 -1.43
C GLN A 16 3.63 -12.67 -0.43
N HIS A 17 4.38 -11.64 -0.06
CA HIS A 17 5.49 -11.75 0.89
C HIS A 17 5.09 -11.41 2.32
N SER A 18 3.84 -11.09 2.56
CA SER A 18 3.33 -10.76 3.89
C SER A 18 2.75 -12.00 4.56
N PRO A 19 2.79 -12.09 5.91
CA PRO A 19 2.20 -13.22 6.63
C PRO A 19 0.73 -13.39 6.26
N GLN A 20 0.35 -14.61 5.86
CA GLN A 20 -1.03 -14.96 5.47
C GLN A 20 -1.56 -14.13 4.29
N GLY A 21 -0.69 -13.53 3.50
CA GLY A 21 -1.10 -12.66 2.39
C GLY A 21 -1.74 -11.37 2.84
N LYS A 22 -1.50 -10.93 4.07
CA LYS A 22 -2.19 -9.81 4.71
C LYS A 22 -1.21 -8.71 5.08
N ALA A 23 -1.48 -7.49 4.66
CA ALA A 23 -0.67 -6.33 5.00
C ALA A 23 -1.56 -5.16 5.43
N ARG A 24 -1.06 -4.35 6.37
CA ARG A 24 -1.76 -3.14 6.78
C ARG A 24 -1.77 -2.13 5.63
N LYS A 25 -2.86 -1.40 5.49
CA LYS A 25 -2.94 -0.35 4.49
C LYS A 25 -1.97 0.79 4.77
N GLY A 26 -1.81 1.16 6.05
CA GLY A 26 -1.01 2.29 6.45
C GLY A 26 -1.74 3.61 6.31
N ASN A 27 -1.02 4.69 6.47
CA ASN A 27 -1.60 6.04 6.40
C ASN A 27 -0.48 7.05 6.12
N SER A 28 -0.84 8.18 5.53
CA SER A 28 0.11 9.25 5.22
C SER A 28 -0.30 10.60 5.80
N ARG A 29 -1.33 10.64 6.65
CA ARG A 29 -1.92 11.88 7.13
C ARG A 29 -1.31 12.44 8.41
N GLY A 30 -0.71 11.59 9.23
CA GLY A 30 -0.13 12.00 10.49
C GLY A 30 1.21 12.73 10.31
N PRO A 31 1.63 13.54 11.28
CA PRO A 31 2.89 14.28 11.16
C PRO A 31 4.12 13.37 11.11
N ASN A 32 4.02 12.15 11.66
CA ASN A 32 5.10 11.17 11.64
C ASN A 32 4.92 10.11 10.55
N ASP A 33 3.89 10.20 9.73
CA ASP A 33 3.62 9.23 8.67
C ASP A 33 4.39 9.59 7.42
N LYS A 34 5.69 9.37 7.47
CA LYS A 34 6.63 9.57 6.36
C LYS A 34 7.20 8.22 5.96
N VAL A 35 7.77 8.12 4.77
CA VAL A 35 8.34 6.88 4.28
C VAL A 35 9.30 6.28 5.30
N GLY A 36 9.04 5.04 5.72
CA GLY A 36 9.83 4.32 6.72
C GLY A 36 9.48 4.65 8.17
N HIS A 37 8.52 5.56 8.42
CA HIS A 37 8.15 5.99 9.76
C HIS A 37 6.65 5.95 9.98
N GLY A 38 6.23 5.86 11.24
CA GLY A 38 4.84 5.91 11.62
C GLY A 38 4.02 4.80 10.97
N ARG A 39 2.95 5.18 10.28
CA ARG A 39 2.06 4.25 9.58
C ARG A 39 2.40 4.10 8.10
N CYS A 40 3.61 4.51 7.69
CA CYS A 40 4.06 4.49 6.30
C CYS A 40 5.35 3.67 6.15
N THR A 41 5.43 2.56 6.88
CA THR A 41 6.58 1.66 6.83
C THR A 41 6.53 0.77 5.58
N SER A 42 7.65 0.15 5.23
CA SER A 42 7.77 -0.65 4.00
C SER A 42 6.85 -1.87 3.97
N ASP A 43 6.37 -2.31 5.13
CA ASP A 43 5.44 -3.45 5.25
C ASP A 43 3.97 -3.03 5.13
N THR A 44 3.69 -1.75 4.94
CA THR A 44 2.33 -1.25 4.68
C THR A 44 2.13 -1.01 3.19
N VAL A 45 0.86 -1.02 2.76
CA VAL A 45 0.53 -0.78 1.35
C VAL A 45 0.95 0.63 0.94
N VAL A 46 0.68 1.63 1.77
CA VAL A 46 1.09 3.02 1.49
C VAL A 46 2.60 3.12 1.37
N GLY A 47 3.34 2.53 2.31
CA GLY A 47 4.79 2.59 2.30
C GLY A 47 5.40 1.86 1.10
N ALA A 48 4.87 0.69 0.76
CA ALA A 48 5.35 -0.08 -0.38
C ALA A 48 5.13 0.69 -1.70
N ILE A 49 3.98 1.30 -1.86
CA ILE A 49 3.70 2.12 -3.05
C ILE A 49 4.66 3.31 -3.11
N ALA A 50 4.87 4.00 -1.99
CA ALA A 50 5.77 5.14 -1.95
C ALA A 50 7.19 4.76 -2.38
N ILE A 51 7.69 3.63 -1.86
CA ILE A 51 9.06 3.20 -2.13
C ILE A 51 9.19 2.61 -3.54
N HIS A 52 8.34 1.66 -3.88
CA HIS A 52 8.55 0.84 -5.08
C HIS A 52 7.87 1.39 -6.33
N TYR A 53 6.81 2.17 -6.18
CA TYR A 53 6.14 2.77 -7.33
C TYR A 53 6.61 4.20 -7.58
N PHE A 54 6.65 5.04 -6.53
CA PHE A 54 7.04 6.43 -6.67
C PHE A 54 8.54 6.67 -6.46
N GLY A 55 9.31 5.68 -6.01
CA GLY A 55 10.74 5.82 -5.77
C GLY A 55 11.08 6.77 -4.63
N LYS A 56 10.19 6.91 -3.66
CA LYS A 56 10.41 7.78 -2.50
C LYS A 56 11.49 7.22 -1.58
N LYS A 57 12.23 8.12 -0.95
CA LYS A 57 13.25 7.78 0.04
C LYS A 57 12.71 7.93 1.45
N THR A 58 13.37 7.26 2.40
CA THR A 58 13.03 7.35 3.82
C THR A 58 12.95 8.81 4.26
N GLY A 59 11.88 9.16 4.96
CA GLY A 59 11.64 10.50 5.45
C GLY A 59 10.85 11.41 4.51
N GLU A 60 10.66 11.00 3.26
CA GLU A 60 9.85 11.76 2.31
C GLU A 60 8.36 11.58 2.58
N SER A 61 7.56 12.51 2.11
CA SER A 61 6.11 12.45 2.25
C SER A 61 5.53 11.30 1.44
N CYS A 62 4.58 10.57 2.04
CA CYS A 62 3.83 9.55 1.32
C CYS A 62 2.62 10.16 0.63
N PHE A 63 2.14 9.47 -0.38
CA PHE A 63 0.84 9.73 -0.99
C PHE A 63 -0.05 8.52 -0.77
N ASP A 64 -1.30 8.74 -0.39
CA ASP A 64 -2.20 7.65 0.01
C ASP A 64 -3.30 7.39 -1.03
N PRO A 65 -3.02 6.64 -2.09
CA PRO A 65 -4.03 6.22 -3.06
C PRO A 65 -4.72 4.92 -2.67
N VAL A 66 -4.40 4.36 -1.51
CA VAL A 66 -4.76 2.98 -1.14
C VAL A 66 -6.26 2.78 -1.13
N PHE A 67 -7.02 3.80 -0.73
CA PHE A 67 -8.46 3.69 -0.64
C PHE A 67 -9.08 3.28 -1.98
N VAL A 68 -8.67 3.94 -3.05
CA VAL A 68 -9.17 3.67 -4.40
C VAL A 68 -8.63 2.34 -4.92
N LEU A 69 -7.33 2.10 -4.75
CA LEU A 69 -6.69 0.88 -5.26
C LEU A 69 -7.21 -0.37 -4.58
N ALA A 70 -7.46 -0.30 -3.27
CA ALA A 70 -8.03 -1.42 -2.51
C ALA A 70 -9.42 -1.78 -3.02
N ALA A 71 -10.25 -0.77 -3.31
CA ALA A 71 -11.59 -1.01 -3.84
C ALA A 71 -11.55 -1.69 -5.22
N ILE A 72 -10.60 -1.29 -6.06
CA ILE A 72 -10.42 -1.91 -7.38
C ILE A 72 -9.99 -3.37 -7.24
N LEU A 73 -9.01 -3.65 -6.37
CA LEU A 73 -8.52 -5.02 -6.16
C LEU A 73 -9.62 -5.94 -5.61
N GLU A 74 -10.48 -5.43 -4.75
CA GLU A 74 -11.60 -6.20 -4.25
C GLU A 74 -12.62 -6.48 -5.35
N ARG A 75 -12.92 -5.49 -6.17
CA ARG A 75 -13.89 -5.61 -7.24
C ARG A 75 -13.47 -6.64 -8.30
N VAL A 76 -12.19 -6.73 -8.59
CA VAL A 76 -11.67 -7.71 -9.57
C VAL A 76 -11.35 -9.06 -8.93
N GLY A 77 -11.56 -9.24 -7.64
CA GLY A 77 -11.41 -10.53 -6.98
C GLY A 77 -9.97 -10.91 -6.65
N VAL A 78 -9.06 -9.96 -6.57
CA VAL A 78 -7.64 -10.23 -6.26
C VAL A 78 -7.36 -10.18 -4.77
N ALA A 79 -8.00 -9.26 -4.04
CA ALA A 79 -7.74 -9.07 -2.62
C ALA A 79 -9.01 -8.73 -1.87
N LYS A 80 -9.03 -9.10 -0.58
CA LYS A 80 -10.08 -8.68 0.34
C LYS A 80 -9.71 -7.31 0.89
N ASN A 81 -10.63 -6.36 0.76
CA ASN A 81 -10.48 -5.00 1.29
C ASN A 81 -11.04 -4.95 2.70
N GLY A 82 -10.19 -5.21 3.68
CA GLY A 82 -10.57 -5.17 5.08
C GLY A 82 -10.38 -3.80 5.69
N ARG A 83 -10.83 -3.66 6.92
CA ARG A 83 -10.65 -2.42 7.68
C ARG A 83 -9.21 -2.33 8.15
N GLY A 84 -8.45 -1.40 7.57
CA GLY A 84 -7.05 -1.20 7.91
C GLY A 84 -6.08 -2.17 7.27
N PHE A 85 -6.54 -3.14 6.47
CA PHE A 85 -5.68 -4.12 5.83
C PHE A 85 -6.18 -4.52 4.44
N LEU A 86 -5.26 -5.09 3.65
CA LEU A 86 -5.57 -5.84 2.43
C LEU A 86 -5.08 -7.27 2.61
N GLN A 87 -5.83 -8.22 2.09
CA GLN A 87 -5.47 -9.63 2.15
C GLN A 87 -5.64 -10.27 0.79
N LEU A 88 -4.59 -10.95 0.32
CA LEU A 88 -4.61 -11.69 -0.95
C LEU A 88 -5.62 -12.84 -0.88
N LEU A 89 -6.45 -12.96 -1.89
CA LEU A 89 -7.42 -14.06 -1.99
C LEU A 89 -6.80 -15.33 -2.55
#